data_0859cbbf8b48dcd5eb692a2a50661d01
#
_entry.id   0859cbbf8b48dcd5eb692a2a50661d01
#
_cell.length_a   1.000
_cell.length_b   1.000
_cell.length_c   1.000
_cell.angle_alpha   90.00
_cell.angle_beta   90.00
_cell.angle_gamma   90.00
#
_symmetry.space_group_name_H-M   'P 1'
#
loop_
_entity.id
_entity.type
_entity.pdbx_description
1 polymer ?
#
loop_
_entity_poly.entity_id
_entity_poly.type
_entity_poly.pdbx_seq_one_letter_code
_entity_poly.pdbx_strand_id
1 'polypeptide(L)'
;MGKLGKETRDFIYKITVVCVISFLFAFSISQYLAKEYQSELVLHDYAIAGYLMNHSDDLVVAAFTAETSADDLSKGYDVLTTVGYSDTVSIKLFPAVLAYRNKTMVTIFILLLFIFGSIYIFVSLYLYRQHRAIKNAEFSIRSFLDGNTMSRIECEESGDWYSFFHGVNELSSILSAHAENEKRTKEFLQDIISDVSHQLKTPLSALKMYSEIISSHSDDSTCINNFSEKSLREIRRIEDVVYTLLKLARLDAGIIQMDKTQEYISVLMQDVLERFEVWAERDNKEIILSGKDNILLYCDALWFSEAVGNIIKNALEHTGKNGLITIRWEQTPLFTQIIIEDNGKGIHPEDLYNIFKRFYRSRYSQDIHGIGLGLPLAKAIVEIHGGTISVTSKLGEGTTFTLNFFNLTNE
;
A
#
# COMPACT_ATOMS: atom_id res chain seq x y z
N MET A 1 5.01 -3.99 37.21
CA MET A 1 6.36 -4.19 36.65
C MET A 1 6.36 -5.51 35.89
N GLY A 2 6.18 -5.46 34.54
CA GLY A 2 6.17 -6.65 33.71
C GLY A 2 7.54 -7.31 33.72
N LYS A 3 7.57 -8.64 33.57
CA LYS A 3 8.79 -9.44 33.52
C LYS A 3 9.72 -8.86 32.45
N LEU A 4 10.81 -8.21 32.87
CA LEU A 4 11.87 -7.80 31.95
C LEU A 4 12.33 -9.04 31.17
N GLY A 5 12.47 -8.90 29.86
CA GLY A 5 12.94 -9.98 29.01
C GLY A 5 14.32 -10.48 29.44
N LYS A 6 14.65 -11.69 29.10
CA LYS A 6 15.92 -12.33 29.46
C LYS A 6 17.13 -11.48 29.07
N GLU A 7 17.07 -10.87 27.87
CA GLU A 7 18.13 -10.00 27.32
C GLU A 7 18.33 -8.71 28.13
N THR A 8 17.26 -8.06 28.59
CA THR A 8 17.34 -6.85 29.41
C THR A 8 17.97 -7.17 30.78
N ARG A 9 17.68 -8.35 31.34
CA ARG A 9 18.24 -8.80 32.59
C ARG A 9 19.74 -9.09 32.48
N ASP A 10 20.18 -9.74 31.40
CA ASP A 10 21.58 -9.99 31.09
C ASP A 10 22.36 -8.67 30.87
N PHE A 11 21.74 -7.70 30.22
CA PHE A 11 22.32 -6.38 29.99
C PHE A 11 22.53 -5.61 31.32
N ILE A 12 21.52 -5.59 32.19
CA ILE A 12 21.63 -4.99 33.54
C ILE A 12 22.73 -5.69 34.37
N TYR A 13 22.81 -7.02 34.31
CA TYR A 13 23.87 -7.78 34.97
C TYR A 13 25.26 -7.36 34.47
N LYS A 14 25.49 -7.23 33.16
CA LYS A 14 26.76 -6.78 32.61
C LYS A 14 27.13 -5.38 33.05
N ILE A 15 26.18 -4.42 33.05
CA ILE A 15 26.41 -3.08 33.59
C ILE A 15 26.81 -3.12 35.06
N THR A 16 26.13 -3.91 35.88
CA THR A 16 26.45 -4.04 37.29
C THR A 16 27.86 -4.57 37.49
N VAL A 17 28.28 -5.56 36.72
CA VAL A 17 29.65 -6.09 36.75
C VAL A 17 30.70 -5.02 36.41
N VAL A 18 30.44 -4.24 35.34
CA VAL A 18 31.31 -3.12 34.92
C VAL A 18 31.41 -2.06 36.02
N CYS A 19 30.30 -1.72 36.68
CA CYS A 19 30.30 -0.79 37.82
C CYS A 19 31.18 -1.29 38.96
N VAL A 20 31.03 -2.58 39.35
CA VAL A 20 31.85 -3.16 40.43
C VAL A 20 33.34 -3.15 40.10
N ILE A 21 33.71 -3.52 38.87
CA ILE A 21 35.12 -3.47 38.41
C ILE A 21 35.66 -2.04 38.46
N SER A 22 34.89 -1.06 38.02
CA SER A 22 35.28 0.35 38.03
C SER A 22 35.47 0.88 39.43
N PHE A 23 34.68 0.48 40.40
CA PHE A 23 34.87 0.85 41.83
C PHE A 23 36.12 0.21 42.42
N LEU A 24 36.42 -1.07 42.11
CA LEU A 24 37.66 -1.73 42.55
C LEU A 24 38.88 -1.04 41.93
N PHE A 25 38.83 -0.64 40.66
CA PHE A 25 39.89 0.08 40.00
C PHE A 25 40.11 1.48 40.60
N ALA A 26 39.04 2.21 40.90
CA ALA A 26 39.10 3.50 41.58
C ALA A 26 39.72 3.42 42.98
N PHE A 27 39.37 2.36 43.72
CA PHE A 27 40.00 2.08 45.01
C PHE A 27 41.50 1.84 44.87
N SER A 28 41.93 1.04 43.90
CA SER A 28 43.36 0.77 43.65
C SER A 28 44.11 2.06 43.24
N ILE A 29 43.53 2.92 42.38
CA ILE A 29 44.13 4.21 42.04
C ILE A 29 44.26 5.09 43.26
N SER A 30 43.25 5.18 44.12
CA SER A 30 43.33 6.00 45.33
C SER A 30 44.44 5.54 46.28
N GLN A 31 44.65 4.23 46.39
CA GLN A 31 45.78 3.70 47.18
C GLN A 31 47.15 4.03 46.57
N TYR A 32 47.25 3.93 45.24
CA TYR A 32 48.47 4.28 44.50
C TYR A 32 48.83 5.77 44.68
N LEU A 33 47.85 6.68 44.43
CA LEU A 33 48.05 8.14 44.61
C LEU A 33 48.42 8.52 46.07
N ALA A 34 47.82 7.85 47.02
CA ALA A 34 48.15 8.10 48.43
C ALA A 34 49.59 7.66 48.77
N LYS A 35 50.08 6.56 48.18
CA LYS A 35 51.46 6.10 48.35
C LYS A 35 52.46 7.05 47.67
N GLU A 36 52.15 7.51 46.48
CA GLU A 36 52.95 8.52 45.76
C GLU A 36 53.05 9.85 46.54
N TYR A 37 51.93 10.35 47.06
CA TYR A 37 51.89 11.55 47.91
C TYR A 37 52.69 11.35 49.21
N GLN A 38 52.65 10.13 49.81
CA GLN A 38 53.50 9.81 51.00
C GLN A 38 54.98 9.91 50.64
N SER A 39 55.41 9.34 49.52
CA SER A 39 56.82 9.35 49.07
C SER A 39 57.31 10.80 48.83
N GLU A 40 56.50 11.63 48.14
CA GLU A 40 56.81 13.08 47.95
C GLU A 40 56.90 13.84 49.28
N LEU A 41 55.96 13.61 50.22
CA LEU A 41 55.96 14.24 51.52
C LEU A 41 57.22 13.87 52.34
N VAL A 42 57.60 12.58 52.34
CA VAL A 42 58.78 12.10 53.04
C VAL A 42 60.04 12.68 52.42
N LEU A 43 60.17 12.78 51.11
CA LEU A 43 61.28 13.44 50.40
C LEU A 43 61.36 14.92 50.77
N HIS A 44 60.25 15.65 50.82
CA HIS A 44 60.17 17.05 51.23
C HIS A 44 60.62 17.21 52.71
N ASP A 45 60.16 16.32 53.59
CA ASP A 45 60.55 16.34 55.02
C ASP A 45 62.06 16.01 55.20
N TYR A 46 62.63 15.09 54.38
CA TYR A 46 64.08 14.87 54.35
C TYR A 46 64.84 16.12 53.92
N ALA A 47 64.36 16.83 52.90
CA ALA A 47 65.01 18.05 52.42
C ALA A 47 64.99 19.15 53.51
N ILE A 48 63.85 19.33 54.18
CA ILE A 48 63.71 20.28 55.30
C ILE A 48 64.66 19.92 56.44
N ALA A 49 64.70 18.65 56.89
CA ALA A 49 65.58 18.21 57.94
C ALA A 49 67.06 18.43 57.63
N GLY A 50 67.47 18.07 56.41
CA GLY A 50 68.87 18.29 55.95
C GLY A 50 69.25 19.78 55.86
N TYR A 51 68.31 20.61 55.36
CA TYR A 51 68.54 22.06 55.35
C TYR A 51 68.71 22.66 56.72
N LEU A 52 67.82 22.34 57.68
CA LEU A 52 67.88 22.79 59.05
C LEU A 52 69.14 22.35 59.80
N MET A 53 69.71 21.21 59.45
CA MET A 53 70.97 20.74 60.01
C MET A 53 72.22 21.52 59.58
N ASN A 54 72.14 22.10 58.37
CA ASN A 54 73.25 22.83 57.77
C ASN A 54 73.26 24.34 58.09
N HIS A 55 72.14 24.88 58.56
CA HIS A 55 71.95 26.32 58.75
C HIS A 55 71.43 26.67 60.15
N SER A 56 71.84 27.80 60.71
CA SER A 56 71.44 28.28 62.03
C SER A 56 70.02 28.89 62.01
N ASP A 57 69.39 29.00 63.20
CA ASP A 57 68.00 29.21 63.53
C ASP A 57 67.16 30.30 62.79
N ASP A 58 67.80 31.21 62.00
CA ASP A 58 67.09 32.33 61.31
C ASP A 58 66.47 31.91 59.92
N LEU A 59 66.51 30.67 59.53
CA LEU A 59 66.20 30.28 58.15
C LEU A 59 64.97 29.30 57.99
N VAL A 60 64.09 29.27 58.97
CA VAL A 60 62.95 28.39 58.94
C VAL A 60 62.05 28.60 57.67
N VAL A 61 61.86 29.86 57.28
CA VAL A 61 61.08 30.17 56.06
C VAL A 61 61.77 29.66 54.81
N ALA A 62 63.10 29.82 54.74
CA ALA A 62 63.90 29.31 53.61
C ALA A 62 63.89 27.77 53.51
N ALA A 63 63.83 27.07 54.65
CA ALA A 63 63.69 25.60 54.67
C ALA A 63 62.45 25.10 53.97
N PHE A 64 61.37 25.86 53.99
CA PHE A 64 60.10 25.45 53.32
C PHE A 64 59.98 26.00 51.89
N THR A 65 60.78 26.96 51.46
CA THR A 65 60.64 27.65 50.18
C THR A 65 61.84 27.59 49.26
N ALA A 66 63.02 27.11 49.77
CA ALA A 66 64.23 26.96 48.95
C ALA A 66 64.20 25.73 48.08
N GLU A 67 64.92 25.79 46.94
CA GLU A 67 65.21 24.64 46.11
C GLU A 67 66.07 23.64 46.91
N THR A 68 65.65 22.40 47.01
CA THR A 68 66.35 21.30 47.75
C THR A 68 67.62 20.86 47.03
N SER A 69 68.77 20.92 47.69
CA SER A 69 69.98 20.37 47.13
C SER A 69 70.05 18.82 47.36
N ALA A 70 70.81 18.13 46.54
CA ALA A 70 71.03 16.70 46.68
C ALA A 70 71.79 16.39 48.01
N ASP A 71 72.60 17.30 48.52
CA ASP A 71 73.32 17.17 49.78
C ASP A 71 72.36 17.27 50.99
N ASP A 72 71.41 18.19 50.96
CA ASP A 72 70.40 18.34 52.00
C ASP A 72 69.46 17.10 52.06
N LEU A 73 69.09 16.57 50.90
CA LEU A 73 68.34 15.30 50.85
C LEU A 73 69.10 14.15 51.47
N SER A 74 70.38 14.00 51.17
CA SER A 74 71.21 12.91 51.72
C SER A 74 71.33 12.99 53.22
N LYS A 75 71.66 14.17 53.81
CA LYS A 75 71.77 14.39 55.23
C LYS A 75 70.47 14.20 55.99
N GLY A 76 69.37 14.70 55.43
CA GLY A 76 68.02 14.53 56.01
C GLY A 76 67.57 13.07 55.98
N TYR A 77 67.91 12.33 54.92
CA TYR A 77 67.65 10.89 54.85
C TYR A 77 68.38 10.15 55.96
N ASP A 78 69.65 10.34 56.17
CA ASP A 78 70.47 9.65 57.21
C ASP A 78 69.89 9.89 58.57
N VAL A 79 69.47 11.13 58.92
CA VAL A 79 68.95 11.46 60.25
C VAL A 79 67.56 10.90 60.51
N LEU A 80 66.65 11.11 59.53
CA LEU A 80 65.22 10.72 59.67
C LEU A 80 65.07 9.17 59.58
N THR A 81 65.91 8.47 58.85
CA THR A 81 65.88 6.97 58.82
C THR A 81 66.39 6.36 60.09
N THR A 82 67.38 7.00 60.79
CA THR A 82 67.85 6.51 62.13
C THR A 82 66.75 6.51 63.20
N VAL A 83 65.75 7.41 63.07
CA VAL A 83 64.57 7.44 63.97
C VAL A 83 63.37 6.67 63.43
N GLY A 84 63.53 5.93 62.33
CA GLY A 84 62.50 5.08 61.77
C GLY A 84 61.46 5.81 60.85
N TYR A 85 61.76 7.04 60.39
CA TYR A 85 60.91 7.78 59.44
C TYR A 85 61.33 7.50 58.03
N SER A 86 60.47 6.84 57.24
CA SER A 86 60.70 6.50 55.84
C SER A 86 59.39 6.34 55.07
N ASP A 87 59.47 6.25 53.75
CA ASP A 87 58.32 6.01 52.86
C ASP A 87 57.68 4.62 53.05
N THR A 88 58.41 3.68 53.70
CA THR A 88 57.92 2.31 54.02
C THR A 88 57.07 2.27 55.28
N VAL A 89 56.99 3.33 56.04
CA VAL A 89 56.15 3.41 57.25
C VAL A 89 54.67 3.41 56.90
N SER A 90 53.85 2.80 57.75
CA SER A 90 52.40 2.69 57.51
C SER A 90 51.75 4.07 57.28
N ILE A 91 50.98 4.21 56.20
CA ILE A 91 50.19 5.42 55.86
C ILE A 91 49.35 5.91 57.07
N LYS A 92 48.97 5.04 57.97
CA LYS A 92 48.21 5.41 59.18
C LYS A 92 48.91 6.36 60.11
N LEU A 93 50.23 6.38 60.05
CA LEU A 93 51.09 7.31 60.87
C LEU A 93 51.23 8.68 60.24
N PHE A 94 50.77 8.88 59.02
CA PHE A 94 50.75 10.17 58.32
C PHE A 94 49.34 10.74 58.25
N PRO A 95 48.88 11.56 59.17
CA PRO A 95 47.51 12.09 59.18
C PRO A 95 47.15 12.84 57.87
N ALA A 96 48.10 13.59 57.30
CA ALA A 96 47.91 14.35 56.07
C ALA A 96 47.67 13.43 54.86
N VAL A 97 48.46 12.36 54.73
CA VAL A 97 48.32 11.33 53.66
C VAL A 97 47.01 10.59 53.81
N LEU A 98 46.62 10.28 55.05
CA LEU A 98 45.34 9.59 55.29
C LEU A 98 44.15 10.51 54.90
N ALA A 99 44.20 11.76 55.26
CA ALA A 99 43.17 12.77 54.87
C ALA A 99 43.09 12.93 53.35
N TYR A 100 44.25 13.05 52.68
CA TYR A 100 44.33 13.11 51.21
C TYR A 100 43.72 11.89 50.56
N ARG A 101 44.10 10.69 50.96
CA ARG A 101 43.55 9.39 50.47
C ARG A 101 42.03 9.36 50.62
N ASN A 102 41.52 9.71 51.81
CA ASN A 102 40.08 9.64 52.06
C ASN A 102 39.31 10.67 51.20
N LYS A 103 39.85 11.90 51.06
CA LYS A 103 39.27 12.94 50.22
C LYS A 103 39.24 12.52 48.74
N THR A 104 40.36 11.98 48.20
CA THR A 104 40.50 11.50 46.84
C THR A 104 39.54 10.36 46.58
N MET A 105 39.46 9.39 47.49
CA MET A 105 38.58 8.26 47.40
C MET A 105 37.11 8.66 47.34
N VAL A 106 36.67 9.60 48.20
CA VAL A 106 35.30 10.13 48.21
C VAL A 106 35.00 10.87 46.89
N THR A 107 35.95 11.68 46.41
CA THR A 107 35.78 12.48 45.18
C THR A 107 35.62 11.53 43.98
N ILE A 108 36.48 10.52 43.84
CA ILE A 108 36.40 9.53 42.74
C ILE A 108 35.10 8.74 42.83
N PHE A 109 34.68 8.35 44.04
CA PHE A 109 33.45 7.61 44.28
C PHE A 109 32.21 8.40 43.83
N ILE A 110 32.12 9.71 44.20
CA ILE A 110 31.01 10.57 43.77
C ILE A 110 31.01 10.74 42.27
N LEU A 111 32.17 10.92 41.62
CA LEU A 111 32.30 11.09 40.19
C LEU A 111 31.84 9.84 39.41
N LEU A 112 32.23 8.64 39.88
CA LEU A 112 31.79 7.37 39.29
C LEU A 112 30.27 7.17 39.47
N LEU A 113 29.73 7.50 40.66
CA LEU A 113 28.28 7.38 40.90
C LEU A 113 27.49 8.29 39.96
N PHE A 114 27.97 9.50 39.68
CA PHE A 114 27.35 10.42 38.75
C PHE A 114 27.40 9.87 37.30
N ILE A 115 28.55 9.37 36.85
CA ILE A 115 28.71 8.82 35.50
C ILE A 115 27.82 7.59 35.33
N PHE A 116 27.86 6.61 36.23
CA PHE A 116 27.06 5.40 36.12
C PHE A 116 25.57 5.67 36.29
N GLY A 117 25.21 6.61 37.17
CA GLY A 117 23.82 7.06 37.32
C GLY A 117 23.25 7.67 36.03
N SER A 118 24.03 8.52 35.37
CA SER A 118 23.60 9.11 34.10
C SER A 118 23.46 8.09 32.95
N ILE A 119 24.41 7.16 32.84
CA ILE A 119 24.34 6.06 31.87
C ILE A 119 23.10 5.18 32.14
N TYR A 120 22.86 4.82 33.42
CA TYR A 120 21.69 4.01 33.78
C TYR A 120 20.38 4.68 33.43
N ILE A 121 20.22 5.98 33.72
CA ILE A 121 19.03 6.75 33.35
C ILE A 121 18.84 6.77 31.84
N PHE A 122 19.90 7.08 31.07
CA PHE A 122 19.84 7.14 29.61
C PHE A 122 19.41 5.80 28.99
N VAL A 123 20.04 4.71 29.40
CA VAL A 123 19.71 3.36 28.92
C VAL A 123 18.28 2.96 29.30
N SER A 124 17.85 3.27 30.54
CA SER A 124 16.50 2.96 30.99
C SER A 124 15.44 3.69 30.17
N LEU A 125 15.65 4.99 29.87
CA LEU A 125 14.76 5.77 29.01
C LEU A 125 14.72 5.23 27.57
N TYR A 126 15.87 4.83 27.03
CA TYR A 126 15.97 4.26 25.70
C TYR A 126 15.18 2.92 25.60
N LEU A 127 15.40 2.02 26.55
CA LEU A 127 14.68 0.73 26.58
C LEU A 127 13.17 0.92 26.80
N TYR A 128 12.77 1.89 27.60
CA TYR A 128 11.36 2.20 27.81
C TYR A 128 10.68 2.69 26.51
N ARG A 129 11.34 3.57 25.75
CA ARG A 129 10.83 4.03 24.45
C ARG A 129 10.69 2.89 23.45
N GLN A 130 11.72 2.05 23.32
CA GLN A 130 11.66 0.86 22.45
C GLN A 130 10.51 -0.09 22.82
N HIS A 131 10.37 -0.40 24.10
CA HIS A 131 9.32 -1.31 24.54
C HIS A 131 7.93 -0.75 24.25
N ARG A 132 7.74 0.55 24.42
CA ARG A 132 6.48 1.25 24.09
C ARG A 132 6.19 1.20 22.59
N ALA A 133 7.18 1.43 21.74
CA ALA A 133 7.03 1.38 20.28
C ALA A 133 6.60 -0.03 19.81
N ILE A 134 7.27 -1.09 20.30
CA ILE A 134 6.93 -2.48 19.98
C ILE A 134 5.50 -2.82 20.45
N LYS A 135 5.11 -2.39 21.64
CA LYS A 135 3.77 -2.67 22.17
C LYS A 135 2.66 -1.96 21.39
N ASN A 136 2.91 -0.73 20.97
CA ASN A 136 1.99 0.00 20.09
C ASN A 136 1.87 -0.68 18.73
N ALA A 137 2.99 -1.13 18.16
CA ALA A 137 2.99 -1.88 16.90
C ALA A 137 2.20 -3.20 17.02
N GLU A 138 2.40 -3.96 18.09
CA GLU A 138 1.61 -5.18 18.37
C GLU A 138 0.11 -4.88 18.45
N PHE A 139 -0.27 -3.80 19.13
CA PHE A 139 -1.67 -3.39 19.23
C PHE A 139 -2.26 -3.03 17.86
N SER A 140 -1.52 -2.25 17.04
CA SER A 140 -1.97 -1.87 15.71
C SER A 140 -2.12 -3.08 14.77
N ILE A 141 -1.18 -4.03 14.82
CA ILE A 141 -1.26 -5.29 14.05
C ILE A 141 -2.46 -6.13 14.49
N ARG A 142 -2.70 -6.29 15.79
CA ARG A 142 -3.86 -7.03 16.29
C ARG A 142 -5.17 -6.36 15.87
N SER A 143 -5.26 -5.04 16.00
CA SER A 143 -6.42 -4.27 15.55
C SER A 143 -6.70 -4.46 14.05
N PHE A 144 -5.65 -4.52 13.23
CA PHE A 144 -5.76 -4.83 11.81
C PHE A 144 -6.30 -6.24 11.56
N LEU A 145 -5.79 -7.26 12.27
CA LEU A 145 -6.25 -8.65 12.17
C LEU A 145 -7.70 -8.83 12.64
N ASP A 146 -8.14 -8.02 13.62
CA ASP A 146 -9.51 -7.99 14.12
C ASP A 146 -10.51 -7.27 13.18
N GLY A 147 -10.02 -6.84 11.99
CA GLY A 147 -10.84 -6.27 10.91
C GLY A 147 -10.79 -4.74 10.79
N ASN A 148 -10.02 -4.04 11.63
CA ASN A 148 -9.81 -2.60 11.44
C ASN A 148 -8.69 -2.34 10.41
N THR A 149 -9.05 -2.42 9.14
CA THR A 149 -8.12 -2.24 8.01
C THR A 149 -7.47 -0.86 7.91
N MET A 150 -7.97 0.13 8.69
CA MET A 150 -7.40 1.48 8.79
C MET A 150 -6.31 1.61 9.85
N SER A 151 -6.15 0.62 10.73
CA SER A 151 -5.11 0.65 11.76
C SER A 151 -3.72 0.68 11.13
N ARG A 152 -2.88 1.62 11.57
CA ARG A 152 -1.49 1.77 11.12
C ARG A 152 -0.58 1.91 12.32
N ILE A 153 0.66 1.47 12.17
CA ILE A 153 1.70 1.66 13.17
C ILE A 153 2.21 3.09 13.04
N GLU A 154 2.13 3.87 14.13
CA GLU A 154 2.75 5.19 14.20
C GLU A 154 4.27 5.02 14.24
N CYS A 155 4.97 5.59 13.27
CA CYS A 155 6.42 5.54 13.14
C CYS A 155 7.01 6.92 13.41
N GLU A 156 8.04 7.01 14.24
CA GLU A 156 8.91 8.19 14.29
C GLU A 156 9.73 8.25 12.98
N GLU A 157 9.97 9.43 12.45
CA GLU A 157 10.52 9.66 11.09
C GLU A 157 11.96 9.14 10.85
N SER A 158 12.63 8.54 11.85
CA SER A 158 14.01 8.05 11.68
C SER A 158 14.34 6.90 12.63
N GLY A 159 15.15 5.95 12.16
CA GLY A 159 15.71 4.84 12.93
C GLY A 159 15.52 3.47 12.26
N ASP A 160 16.19 2.44 12.78
CA ASP A 160 16.15 1.07 12.22
C ASP A 160 14.75 0.46 12.22
N TRP A 161 13.89 0.86 13.16
CA TRP A 161 12.50 0.43 13.25
C TRP A 161 11.58 1.11 12.22
N TYR A 162 11.95 2.28 11.72
CA TYR A 162 11.16 3.03 10.75
C TYR A 162 10.92 2.21 9.47
N SER A 163 11.97 1.70 8.84
CA SER A 163 11.85 0.90 7.61
C SER A 163 11.06 -0.38 7.84
N PHE A 164 11.20 -1.03 9.01
CA PHE A 164 10.41 -2.21 9.36
C PHE A 164 8.91 -1.88 9.49
N PHE A 165 8.56 -0.87 10.28
CA PHE A 165 7.17 -0.47 10.48
C PHE A 165 6.54 0.09 9.20
N HIS A 166 7.32 0.81 8.39
CA HIS A 166 6.87 1.26 7.07
C HIS A 166 6.54 0.07 6.17
N GLY A 167 7.40 -0.94 6.11
CA GLY A 167 7.13 -2.17 5.35
C GLY A 167 5.88 -2.92 5.86
N VAL A 168 5.66 -2.96 7.17
CA VAL A 168 4.43 -3.56 7.73
C VAL A 168 3.19 -2.75 7.35
N ASN A 169 3.25 -1.42 7.37
CA ASN A 169 2.15 -0.55 6.94
C ASN A 169 1.85 -0.69 5.44
N GLU A 170 2.88 -0.84 4.62
CA GLU A 170 2.75 -1.10 3.18
C GLU A 170 2.07 -2.45 2.92
N LEU A 171 2.53 -3.53 3.58
CA LEU A 171 1.88 -4.84 3.55
C LEU A 171 0.41 -4.77 3.96
N SER A 172 0.10 -4.04 5.04
CA SER A 172 -1.29 -3.86 5.50
C SER A 172 -2.14 -3.14 4.45
N SER A 173 -1.57 -2.18 3.72
CA SER A 173 -2.26 -1.46 2.64
C SER A 173 -2.53 -2.37 1.44
N ILE A 174 -1.55 -3.18 1.03
CA ILE A 174 -1.69 -4.15 -0.06
C ILE A 174 -2.74 -5.21 0.30
N LEU A 175 -2.69 -5.77 1.52
CA LEU A 175 -3.67 -6.76 1.98
C LEU A 175 -5.08 -6.19 2.05
N SER A 176 -5.25 -4.94 2.53
CA SER A 176 -6.55 -4.27 2.56
C SER A 176 -7.13 -4.08 1.16
N ALA A 177 -6.30 -3.62 0.21
CA ALA A 177 -6.71 -3.46 -1.18
C ALA A 177 -7.09 -4.82 -1.82
N HIS A 178 -6.35 -5.88 -1.51
CA HIS A 178 -6.63 -7.23 -2.00
C HIS A 178 -7.95 -7.78 -1.45
N ALA A 179 -8.18 -7.64 -0.13
CA ALA A 179 -9.41 -8.08 0.52
C ALA A 179 -10.65 -7.31 0.01
N GLU A 180 -10.52 -6.00 -0.20
CA GLU A 180 -11.58 -5.19 -0.79
C GLU A 180 -11.88 -5.59 -2.24
N ASN A 181 -10.85 -5.86 -3.03
CA ASN A 181 -11.03 -6.33 -4.41
C ASN A 181 -11.66 -7.71 -4.47
N GLU A 182 -11.25 -8.64 -3.59
CA GLU A 182 -11.85 -9.97 -3.47
C GLU A 182 -13.34 -9.88 -3.09
N LYS A 183 -13.67 -9.01 -2.11
CA LYS A 183 -15.04 -8.76 -1.71
C LYS A 183 -15.89 -8.23 -2.86
N ARG A 184 -15.40 -7.22 -3.59
CA ARG A 184 -16.08 -6.67 -4.77
C ARG A 184 -16.29 -7.73 -5.86
N THR A 185 -15.27 -8.55 -6.09
CA THR A 185 -15.36 -9.65 -7.08
C THR A 185 -16.42 -10.67 -6.66
N LYS A 186 -16.48 -11.02 -5.38
CA LYS A 186 -17.49 -11.94 -4.85
C LYS A 186 -18.91 -11.37 -4.96
N GLU A 187 -19.12 -10.13 -4.55
CA GLU A 187 -20.41 -9.44 -4.67
C GLU A 187 -20.83 -9.37 -6.15
N PHE A 188 -19.91 -8.99 -7.02
CA PHE A 188 -20.12 -8.96 -8.47
C PHE A 188 -20.53 -10.32 -9.05
N LEU A 189 -19.88 -11.42 -8.63
CA LEU A 189 -20.24 -12.77 -9.08
C LEU A 189 -21.63 -13.19 -8.56
N GLN A 190 -21.98 -12.82 -7.33
CA GLN A 190 -23.32 -13.10 -6.78
C GLN A 190 -24.41 -12.39 -7.57
N ASP A 191 -24.19 -11.10 -7.91
CA ASP A 191 -25.15 -10.34 -8.71
C ASP A 191 -25.31 -10.96 -10.11
N ILE A 192 -24.22 -11.32 -10.78
CA ILE A 192 -24.27 -12.00 -12.09
C ILE A 192 -25.07 -13.31 -12.01
N ILE A 193 -24.78 -14.17 -11.03
CA ILE A 193 -25.49 -15.45 -10.88
C ILE A 193 -26.98 -15.24 -10.64
N SER A 194 -27.34 -14.27 -9.82
CA SER A 194 -28.73 -13.89 -9.58
C SER A 194 -29.42 -13.43 -10.86
N ASP A 195 -28.80 -12.50 -11.58
CA ASP A 195 -29.37 -11.94 -12.82
C ASP A 195 -29.49 -12.99 -13.91
N VAL A 196 -28.47 -13.82 -14.13
CA VAL A 196 -28.51 -14.94 -15.09
C VAL A 196 -29.63 -15.90 -14.74
N SER A 197 -29.79 -16.26 -13.46
CA SER A 197 -30.84 -17.16 -12.99
C SER A 197 -32.23 -16.60 -13.33
N HIS A 198 -32.44 -15.32 -13.10
CA HIS A 198 -33.69 -14.65 -13.44
C HIS A 198 -33.93 -14.59 -14.96
N GLN A 199 -32.91 -14.26 -15.76
CA GLN A 199 -33.04 -14.17 -17.22
C GLN A 199 -33.20 -15.53 -17.91
N LEU A 200 -32.72 -16.62 -17.32
CA LEU A 200 -32.95 -17.99 -17.82
C LEU A 200 -34.29 -18.57 -17.36
N LYS A 201 -34.75 -18.26 -16.16
CA LYS A 201 -36.00 -18.79 -15.60
C LYS A 201 -37.23 -18.40 -16.46
N THR A 202 -37.26 -17.17 -16.97
CA THR A 202 -38.39 -16.66 -17.75
C THR A 202 -38.58 -17.43 -19.05
N PRO A 203 -37.60 -17.56 -19.97
CA PRO A 203 -37.75 -18.31 -21.19
C PRO A 203 -37.96 -19.82 -20.94
N LEU A 204 -37.33 -20.40 -19.90
CA LEU A 204 -37.55 -21.79 -19.54
C LEU A 204 -39.00 -22.03 -19.09
N SER A 205 -39.58 -21.12 -18.32
CA SER A 205 -41.00 -21.21 -17.93
C SER A 205 -41.93 -21.08 -19.13
N ALA A 206 -41.61 -20.20 -20.10
CA ALA A 206 -42.37 -20.09 -21.37
C ALA A 206 -42.26 -21.37 -22.19
N LEU A 207 -41.06 -21.95 -22.33
CA LEU A 207 -40.86 -23.20 -23.03
C LEU A 207 -41.67 -24.34 -22.41
N LYS A 208 -41.68 -24.43 -21.08
CA LYS A 208 -42.49 -25.43 -20.38
C LYS A 208 -43.98 -25.26 -20.71
N MET A 209 -44.50 -24.05 -20.62
CA MET A 209 -45.89 -23.72 -20.95
C MET A 209 -46.22 -24.05 -22.40
N TYR A 210 -45.34 -23.69 -23.36
CA TYR A 210 -45.56 -24.02 -24.79
C TYR A 210 -45.57 -25.53 -25.03
N SER A 211 -44.69 -26.30 -24.37
CA SER A 211 -44.69 -27.75 -24.45
C SER A 211 -45.99 -28.36 -23.90
N GLU A 212 -46.50 -27.85 -22.80
CA GLU A 212 -47.81 -28.30 -22.23
C GLU A 212 -48.97 -28.00 -23.19
N ILE A 213 -48.99 -26.82 -23.83
CA ILE A 213 -49.99 -26.47 -24.84
C ILE A 213 -49.93 -27.36 -26.06
N ILE A 214 -48.75 -27.60 -26.60
CA ILE A 214 -48.52 -28.52 -27.75
C ILE A 214 -49.03 -29.91 -27.40
N SER A 215 -48.72 -30.43 -26.23
CA SER A 215 -49.15 -31.76 -25.78
C SER A 215 -50.67 -31.89 -25.60
N SER A 216 -51.34 -30.79 -25.17
CA SER A 216 -52.79 -30.78 -24.94
C SER A 216 -53.61 -30.57 -26.23
N HIS A 217 -53.00 -30.06 -27.32
CA HIS A 217 -53.63 -29.77 -28.59
C HIS A 217 -52.96 -30.54 -29.76
N SER A 218 -52.72 -31.84 -29.56
CA SER A 218 -51.97 -32.68 -30.51
C SER A 218 -52.60 -32.80 -31.89
N ASP A 219 -53.89 -32.54 -32.02
CA ASP A 219 -54.59 -32.65 -33.28
C ASP A 219 -54.70 -31.27 -34.03
N ASP A 220 -54.31 -30.18 -33.44
CA ASP A 220 -54.32 -28.85 -34.08
C ASP A 220 -52.93 -28.46 -34.60
N SER A 221 -52.69 -28.74 -35.88
CA SER A 221 -51.45 -28.43 -36.57
C SER A 221 -51.07 -26.95 -36.55
N THR A 222 -52.04 -26.05 -36.53
CA THR A 222 -51.82 -24.61 -36.48
C THR A 222 -51.33 -24.15 -35.11
N CYS A 223 -51.94 -24.75 -34.08
CA CYS A 223 -51.49 -24.53 -32.69
C CYS A 223 -50.06 -25.04 -32.50
N ILE A 224 -49.77 -26.28 -32.94
CA ILE A 224 -48.43 -26.91 -32.84
C ILE A 224 -47.39 -26.00 -33.51
N ASN A 225 -47.61 -25.61 -34.76
CA ASN A 225 -46.67 -24.77 -35.50
C ASN A 225 -46.39 -23.43 -34.79
N ASN A 226 -47.44 -22.73 -34.35
CA ASN A 226 -47.30 -21.45 -33.66
C ASN A 226 -46.46 -21.56 -32.38
N PHE A 227 -46.78 -22.57 -31.51
CA PHE A 227 -46.04 -22.71 -30.27
C PHE A 227 -44.65 -23.33 -30.46
N SER A 228 -44.43 -24.11 -31.51
CA SER A 228 -43.08 -24.55 -31.92
C SER A 228 -42.20 -23.37 -32.34
N GLU A 229 -42.73 -22.45 -33.16
CA GLU A 229 -41.99 -21.22 -33.52
C GLU A 229 -41.70 -20.34 -32.31
N LYS A 230 -42.64 -20.21 -31.38
CA LYS A 230 -42.43 -19.50 -30.12
C LYS A 230 -41.33 -20.19 -29.28
N SER A 231 -41.36 -21.51 -29.22
CA SER A 231 -40.32 -22.27 -28.51
C SER A 231 -38.94 -22.06 -29.11
N LEU A 232 -38.80 -22.09 -30.43
CA LEU A 232 -37.55 -21.82 -31.12
C LEU A 232 -37.02 -20.37 -30.85
N ARG A 233 -37.91 -19.39 -30.71
CA ARG A 233 -37.52 -18.04 -30.34
C ARG A 233 -36.96 -17.97 -28.92
N GLU A 234 -37.57 -18.64 -27.94
CA GLU A 234 -37.07 -18.67 -26.57
C GLU A 234 -35.75 -19.44 -26.46
N ILE A 235 -35.56 -20.53 -27.24
CA ILE A 235 -34.28 -21.25 -27.29
C ILE A 235 -33.16 -20.33 -27.79
N ARG A 236 -33.36 -19.61 -28.93
CA ARG A 236 -32.38 -18.65 -29.44
C ARG A 236 -32.06 -17.56 -28.44
N ARG A 237 -33.08 -17.10 -27.71
CA ARG A 237 -32.87 -16.10 -26.65
C ARG A 237 -31.96 -16.63 -25.51
N ILE A 238 -32.14 -17.91 -25.13
CA ILE A 238 -31.26 -18.55 -24.13
C ILE A 238 -29.84 -18.67 -24.68
N GLU A 239 -29.67 -19.08 -25.93
CA GLU A 239 -28.37 -19.16 -26.60
C GLU A 239 -27.67 -17.81 -26.62
N ASP A 240 -28.36 -16.73 -26.99
CA ASP A 240 -27.83 -15.37 -27.00
C ASP A 240 -27.37 -14.90 -25.61
N VAL A 241 -28.17 -15.19 -24.56
CA VAL A 241 -27.80 -14.89 -23.16
C VAL A 241 -26.50 -15.60 -22.81
N VAL A 242 -26.43 -16.92 -23.00
CA VAL A 242 -25.28 -17.75 -22.63
C VAL A 242 -24.04 -17.29 -23.42
N TYR A 243 -24.17 -17.10 -24.73
CA TYR A 243 -23.05 -16.73 -25.59
C TYR A 243 -22.47 -15.36 -25.25
N THR A 244 -23.35 -14.37 -25.05
CA THR A 244 -22.94 -13.01 -24.69
C THR A 244 -22.28 -12.98 -23.29
N LEU A 245 -22.82 -13.78 -22.36
CA LEU A 245 -22.25 -13.88 -21.01
C LEU A 245 -20.86 -14.51 -21.03
N LEU A 246 -20.67 -15.57 -21.82
CA LEU A 246 -19.36 -16.18 -22.00
C LEU A 246 -18.33 -15.23 -22.63
N LYS A 247 -18.76 -14.42 -23.62
CA LYS A 247 -17.91 -13.36 -24.20
C LYS A 247 -17.48 -12.35 -23.12
N LEU A 248 -18.42 -11.82 -22.34
CA LEU A 248 -18.15 -10.88 -21.24
C LEU A 248 -17.22 -11.49 -20.20
N ALA A 249 -17.49 -12.73 -19.75
CA ALA A 249 -16.67 -13.39 -18.76
C ALA A 249 -15.21 -13.57 -19.22
N ARG A 250 -14.99 -13.91 -20.50
CA ARG A 250 -13.65 -14.04 -21.08
C ARG A 250 -12.93 -12.72 -21.22
N LEU A 251 -13.65 -11.64 -21.55
CA LEU A 251 -13.09 -10.29 -21.61
C LEU A 251 -12.67 -9.79 -20.22
N ASP A 252 -13.55 -9.96 -19.22
CA ASP A 252 -13.26 -9.56 -17.82
C ASP A 252 -12.07 -10.32 -17.22
N ALA A 253 -11.96 -11.60 -17.54
CA ALA A 253 -10.85 -12.43 -17.08
C ALA A 253 -9.51 -12.12 -17.78
N GLY A 254 -9.52 -11.23 -18.80
CA GLY A 254 -8.32 -10.91 -19.58
C GLY A 254 -7.74 -12.10 -20.36
N ILE A 255 -8.56 -13.16 -20.59
CA ILE A 255 -8.11 -14.38 -21.26
C ILE A 255 -8.01 -14.16 -22.77
N ILE A 256 -8.77 -13.20 -23.31
CA ILE A 256 -8.81 -12.94 -24.74
C ILE A 256 -7.57 -12.14 -25.14
N GLN A 257 -6.75 -12.72 -25.99
CA GLN A 257 -5.70 -12.00 -26.70
C GLN A 257 -6.33 -11.39 -27.96
N MET A 258 -6.33 -10.05 -28.02
CA MET A 258 -6.82 -9.31 -29.20
C MET A 258 -5.78 -9.37 -30.31
N ASP A 259 -6.20 -9.76 -31.50
CA ASP A 259 -5.39 -9.70 -32.71
C ASP A 259 -5.59 -8.33 -33.41
N LYS A 260 -4.94 -7.30 -32.84
CA LYS A 260 -5.10 -5.93 -33.28
C LYS A 260 -4.26 -5.65 -34.53
N THR A 261 -4.89 -5.17 -35.57
CA THR A 261 -4.30 -4.77 -36.85
C THR A 261 -4.75 -3.37 -37.24
N GLN A 262 -4.08 -2.77 -38.23
CA GLN A 262 -4.49 -1.47 -38.78
C GLN A 262 -5.60 -1.73 -39.79
N GLU A 263 -6.81 -1.31 -39.46
CA GLU A 263 -8.01 -1.53 -40.29
C GLU A 263 -8.62 -0.20 -40.78
N TYR A 264 -9.11 -0.17 -41.99
CA TYR A 264 -9.87 0.97 -42.48
C TYR A 264 -11.26 0.99 -41.84
N ILE A 265 -11.61 2.11 -41.19
CA ILE A 265 -12.92 2.24 -40.53
C ILE A 265 -14.06 2.13 -41.53
N SER A 266 -13.90 2.69 -42.72
CA SER A 266 -14.92 2.60 -43.80
C SER A 266 -15.24 1.14 -44.15
N VAL A 267 -14.24 0.27 -44.26
CA VAL A 267 -14.43 -1.16 -44.54
C VAL A 267 -15.14 -1.86 -43.37
N LEU A 268 -14.66 -1.63 -42.13
CA LEU A 268 -15.28 -2.21 -40.94
C LEU A 268 -16.75 -1.82 -40.79
N MET A 269 -17.10 -0.57 -41.08
CA MET A 269 -18.50 -0.10 -41.02
C MET A 269 -19.38 -0.75 -42.11
N GLN A 270 -18.86 -0.92 -43.31
CA GLN A 270 -19.58 -1.62 -44.37
C GLN A 270 -19.87 -3.08 -44.02
N ASP A 271 -18.83 -3.82 -43.54
CA ASP A 271 -18.98 -5.23 -43.15
C ASP A 271 -19.98 -5.43 -42.01
N VAL A 272 -20.03 -4.47 -41.06
CA VAL A 272 -21.02 -4.49 -39.99
C VAL A 272 -22.41 -4.24 -40.51
N LEU A 273 -22.58 -3.27 -41.41
CA LEU A 273 -23.88 -2.90 -41.92
C LEU A 273 -24.53 -3.96 -42.82
N GLU A 274 -23.76 -4.73 -43.59
CA GLU A 274 -24.29 -5.84 -44.40
C GLU A 274 -25.15 -6.81 -43.55
N ARG A 275 -24.81 -6.99 -42.28
CA ARG A 275 -25.56 -7.85 -41.32
C ARG A 275 -26.94 -7.28 -40.98
N PHE A 276 -27.13 -5.97 -41.10
CA PHE A 276 -28.34 -5.28 -40.68
C PHE A 276 -29.18 -4.77 -41.86
N GLU A 277 -28.71 -4.89 -43.11
CA GLU A 277 -29.34 -4.37 -44.32
C GLU A 277 -30.77 -4.90 -44.45
N VAL A 278 -30.95 -6.22 -44.39
CA VAL A 278 -32.28 -6.87 -44.47
C VAL A 278 -33.23 -6.38 -43.36
N TRP A 279 -32.71 -6.12 -42.19
CA TRP A 279 -33.55 -5.60 -41.11
C TRP A 279 -33.94 -4.13 -41.33
N ALA A 280 -32.99 -3.29 -41.75
CA ALA A 280 -33.24 -1.91 -42.03
C ALA A 280 -34.28 -1.76 -43.16
N GLU A 281 -34.13 -2.52 -44.29
CA GLU A 281 -35.06 -2.55 -45.40
C GLU A 281 -36.48 -2.99 -45.00
N ARG A 282 -36.59 -4.09 -44.21
CA ARG A 282 -37.89 -4.58 -43.73
C ARG A 282 -38.70 -3.51 -42.98
N ASP A 283 -38.02 -2.71 -42.16
CA ASP A 283 -38.62 -1.68 -41.31
C ASP A 283 -38.56 -0.29 -41.97
N ASN A 284 -38.09 -0.21 -43.23
CA ASN A 284 -37.93 1.03 -44.05
C ASN A 284 -37.09 2.08 -43.30
N LYS A 285 -35.99 1.65 -42.63
CA LYS A 285 -35.08 2.53 -41.92
C LYS A 285 -33.89 2.88 -42.82
N GLU A 286 -33.46 4.14 -42.78
CA GLU A 286 -32.31 4.62 -43.54
C GLU A 286 -31.07 4.61 -42.65
N ILE A 287 -29.95 4.08 -43.18
CA ILE A 287 -28.63 4.13 -42.51
C ILE A 287 -27.66 4.91 -43.39
N ILE A 288 -27.14 6.01 -42.88
CA ILE A 288 -26.22 6.89 -43.60
C ILE A 288 -24.81 6.74 -43.01
N LEU A 289 -23.84 6.44 -43.89
CA LEU A 289 -22.42 6.45 -43.56
C LEU A 289 -21.78 7.76 -43.98
N SER A 290 -20.94 8.35 -43.12
CA SER A 290 -20.22 9.58 -43.44
C SER A 290 -18.88 9.61 -42.75
N GLY A 291 -17.79 9.67 -43.50
CA GLY A 291 -16.43 9.77 -43.00
C GLY A 291 -15.40 9.69 -44.12
N LYS A 292 -14.14 9.88 -43.79
CA LYS A 292 -13.05 9.74 -44.78
C LYS A 292 -12.66 8.28 -44.90
N ASP A 293 -12.46 7.79 -46.11
CA ASP A 293 -12.12 6.37 -46.38
C ASP A 293 -10.73 5.96 -45.90
N ASN A 294 -9.81 6.92 -45.76
CA ASN A 294 -8.40 6.67 -45.44
C ASN A 294 -8.08 6.69 -43.95
N ILE A 295 -9.09 6.68 -43.05
CA ILE A 295 -8.86 6.65 -41.61
C ILE A 295 -8.64 5.20 -41.16
N LEU A 296 -7.49 4.97 -40.52
CA LEU A 296 -7.11 3.68 -39.95
C LEU A 296 -7.36 3.67 -38.43
N LEU A 297 -7.81 2.53 -37.95
CA LEU A 297 -7.95 2.23 -36.51
C LEU A 297 -7.15 0.97 -36.16
N TYR A 298 -6.35 1.03 -35.10
CA TYR A 298 -5.65 -0.14 -34.61
C TYR A 298 -6.56 -0.95 -33.68
N CYS A 299 -7.19 -1.99 -34.23
CA CYS A 299 -8.19 -2.79 -33.54
C CYS A 299 -8.20 -4.25 -34.01
N ASP A 300 -8.84 -5.10 -33.21
CA ASP A 300 -9.26 -6.43 -33.64
C ASP A 300 -10.59 -6.29 -34.38
N ALA A 301 -10.58 -6.57 -35.68
CA ALA A 301 -11.72 -6.36 -36.58
C ALA A 301 -12.99 -7.11 -36.15
N LEU A 302 -12.84 -8.35 -35.62
CA LEU A 302 -14.00 -9.18 -35.21
C LEU A 302 -14.64 -8.62 -33.94
N TRP A 303 -13.85 -8.31 -32.94
CA TRP A 303 -14.35 -7.77 -31.68
C TRP A 303 -14.87 -6.35 -31.85
N PHE A 304 -14.18 -5.53 -32.62
CA PHE A 304 -14.64 -4.17 -32.93
C PHE A 304 -15.99 -4.18 -33.67
N SER A 305 -16.14 -5.06 -34.67
CA SER A 305 -17.40 -5.25 -35.39
C SER A 305 -18.54 -5.73 -34.48
N GLU A 306 -18.23 -6.54 -33.49
CA GLU A 306 -19.19 -6.96 -32.45
C GLU A 306 -19.65 -5.78 -31.59
N ALA A 307 -18.72 -4.91 -31.16
CA ALA A 307 -19.06 -3.71 -30.36
C ALA A 307 -19.96 -2.75 -31.12
N VAL A 308 -19.55 -2.40 -32.34
CA VAL A 308 -20.33 -1.51 -33.22
C VAL A 308 -21.68 -2.13 -33.57
N GLY A 309 -21.70 -3.42 -33.87
CA GLY A 309 -22.93 -4.17 -34.17
C GLY A 309 -23.94 -4.12 -33.04
N ASN A 310 -23.50 -4.23 -31.76
CA ASN A 310 -24.39 -4.08 -30.63
C ASN A 310 -24.99 -2.69 -30.47
N ILE A 311 -24.25 -1.63 -30.83
CA ILE A 311 -24.74 -0.25 -30.80
C ILE A 311 -25.72 -0.03 -31.95
N ILE A 312 -25.41 -0.48 -33.16
CA ILE A 312 -26.28 -0.36 -34.33
C ILE A 312 -27.59 -1.15 -34.12
N LYS A 313 -27.49 -2.37 -33.57
CA LYS A 313 -28.65 -3.16 -33.20
C LYS A 313 -29.56 -2.39 -32.23
N ASN A 314 -28.98 -1.77 -31.21
CA ASN A 314 -29.71 -0.98 -30.24
C ASN A 314 -30.37 0.22 -30.91
N ALA A 315 -29.70 0.94 -31.80
CA ALA A 315 -30.27 2.03 -32.59
C ALA A 315 -31.44 1.53 -33.44
N LEU A 316 -31.31 0.41 -34.14
CA LEU A 316 -32.38 -0.21 -34.90
C LEU A 316 -33.60 -0.61 -34.05
N GLU A 317 -33.37 -1.18 -32.88
CA GLU A 317 -34.45 -1.60 -31.98
C GLU A 317 -35.26 -0.41 -31.42
N HIS A 318 -34.62 0.73 -31.21
CA HIS A 318 -35.23 1.90 -30.58
C HIS A 318 -35.68 2.97 -31.53
N THR A 319 -35.33 2.88 -32.83
CA THR A 319 -35.80 3.76 -33.87
C THR A 319 -37.10 3.23 -34.46
N GLY A 320 -38.06 4.11 -34.70
CA GLY A 320 -39.35 3.78 -35.35
C GLY A 320 -39.21 3.35 -36.80
N LYS A 321 -40.33 2.96 -37.45
CA LYS A 321 -40.38 2.78 -38.91
C LYS A 321 -40.09 4.11 -39.61
N ASN A 322 -39.42 4.04 -40.76
CA ASN A 322 -38.95 5.20 -41.52
C ASN A 322 -37.97 6.08 -40.71
N GLY A 323 -37.28 5.52 -39.72
CA GLY A 323 -36.30 6.24 -38.93
C GLY A 323 -34.93 6.33 -39.62
N LEU A 324 -34.08 7.19 -39.06
CA LEU A 324 -32.77 7.49 -39.60
C LEU A 324 -31.71 7.13 -38.57
N ILE A 325 -30.66 6.42 -39.01
CA ILE A 325 -29.45 6.16 -38.23
C ILE A 325 -28.27 6.72 -39.01
N THR A 326 -27.47 7.57 -38.37
CA THR A 326 -26.29 8.17 -38.98
C THR A 326 -25.04 7.67 -38.28
N ILE A 327 -24.08 7.15 -39.05
CA ILE A 327 -22.79 6.71 -38.55
C ILE A 327 -21.72 7.61 -39.16
N ARG A 328 -21.01 8.33 -38.32
CA ARG A 328 -19.95 9.24 -38.70
C ARG A 328 -18.64 8.88 -38.07
N TRP A 329 -17.53 9.05 -38.79
CA TRP A 329 -16.19 8.92 -38.20
C TRP A 329 -15.27 10.02 -38.67
N GLU A 330 -14.44 10.48 -37.77
CA GLU A 330 -13.44 11.51 -38.00
C GLU A 330 -12.18 11.25 -37.21
N GLN A 331 -11.06 11.78 -37.68
CA GLN A 331 -9.78 11.68 -37.00
C GLN A 331 -9.23 13.07 -36.76
N THR A 332 -8.83 13.31 -35.51
CA THR A 332 -8.03 14.45 -35.07
C THR A 332 -6.60 14.00 -34.77
N PRO A 333 -5.64 14.88 -34.54
CA PRO A 333 -4.29 14.47 -34.12
C PRO A 333 -4.27 13.65 -32.78
N LEU A 334 -5.25 13.84 -31.91
CA LEU A 334 -5.30 13.24 -30.60
C LEU A 334 -6.12 11.96 -30.52
N PHE A 335 -7.19 11.88 -31.29
CA PHE A 335 -8.12 10.74 -31.26
C PHE A 335 -8.84 10.52 -32.56
N THR A 336 -9.27 9.27 -32.75
CA THR A 336 -10.22 8.85 -33.78
C THR A 336 -11.59 8.70 -33.11
N GLN A 337 -12.60 9.35 -33.64
CA GLN A 337 -13.96 9.39 -33.11
C GLN A 337 -14.93 8.70 -34.09
N ILE A 338 -15.82 7.87 -33.53
CA ILE A 338 -16.92 7.24 -34.25
C ILE A 338 -18.21 7.61 -33.53
N ILE A 339 -19.16 8.16 -34.26
CA ILE A 339 -20.43 8.65 -33.73
C ILE A 339 -21.56 7.87 -34.41
N ILE A 340 -22.41 7.24 -33.59
CA ILE A 340 -23.61 6.52 -34.04
C ILE A 340 -24.81 7.23 -33.47
N GLU A 341 -25.62 7.83 -34.29
CA GLU A 341 -26.76 8.67 -33.93
C GLU A 341 -28.05 8.08 -34.51
N ASP A 342 -29.10 7.98 -33.71
CA ASP A 342 -30.44 7.58 -34.11
C ASP A 342 -31.46 8.68 -33.78
N ASN A 343 -32.54 8.74 -34.55
CA ASN A 343 -33.68 9.61 -34.29
C ASN A 343 -34.85 8.88 -33.60
N GLY A 344 -34.52 7.90 -32.76
CA GLY A 344 -35.48 7.06 -32.05
C GLY A 344 -36.14 7.69 -30.82
N LYS A 345 -36.63 6.85 -29.95
CA LYS A 345 -37.38 7.26 -28.73
C LYS A 345 -36.54 8.04 -27.74
N GLY A 346 -35.20 7.98 -27.85
CA GLY A 346 -34.27 8.47 -26.85
C GLY A 346 -34.29 7.66 -25.56
N ILE A 347 -33.46 8.08 -24.59
CA ILE A 347 -33.25 7.44 -23.32
C ILE A 347 -33.70 8.40 -22.19
N HIS A 348 -34.42 7.87 -21.19
CA HIS A 348 -34.80 8.66 -20.03
C HIS A 348 -33.55 9.10 -19.25
N PRO A 349 -33.45 10.34 -18.73
CA PRO A 349 -32.27 10.83 -18.02
C PRO A 349 -31.81 9.95 -16.85
N GLU A 350 -32.74 9.33 -16.13
CA GLU A 350 -32.44 8.42 -15.01
C GLU A 350 -31.74 7.12 -15.48
N ASP A 351 -31.96 6.72 -16.73
CA ASP A 351 -31.39 5.49 -17.28
C ASP A 351 -29.98 5.69 -17.86
N LEU A 352 -29.61 6.92 -18.24
CA LEU A 352 -28.33 7.21 -18.93
C LEU A 352 -27.10 6.67 -18.18
N TYR A 353 -27.11 6.76 -16.85
CA TYR A 353 -26.00 6.22 -16.02
C TYR A 353 -26.02 4.69 -15.87
N ASN A 354 -27.10 4.04 -16.26
CA ASN A 354 -27.34 2.62 -16.00
C ASN A 354 -27.30 1.76 -17.28
N ILE A 355 -27.40 2.34 -18.49
CA ILE A 355 -27.50 1.58 -19.74
C ILE A 355 -26.30 0.67 -20.02
N PHE A 356 -25.14 0.95 -19.43
CA PHE A 356 -23.95 0.13 -19.54
C PHE A 356 -23.83 -0.92 -18.41
N LYS A 357 -24.79 -0.96 -17.48
CA LYS A 357 -24.85 -2.03 -16.48
C LYS A 357 -25.42 -3.30 -17.11
N ARG A 358 -24.86 -4.44 -16.74
CA ARG A 358 -25.31 -5.76 -17.22
C ARG A 358 -26.75 -6.00 -16.79
N PHE A 359 -27.51 -6.61 -17.69
CA PHE A 359 -28.93 -6.95 -17.50
C PHE A 359 -29.83 -5.74 -17.23
N TYR A 360 -29.29 -4.53 -17.31
CA TYR A 360 -30.09 -3.33 -17.12
C TYR A 360 -31.06 -3.13 -18.30
N ARG A 361 -32.30 -2.89 -17.98
CA ARG A 361 -33.37 -2.56 -18.92
C ARG A 361 -34.16 -1.38 -18.39
N SER A 362 -34.41 -0.41 -19.25
CA SER A 362 -35.24 0.74 -18.90
C SER A 362 -36.66 0.30 -18.52
N ARG A 363 -37.19 0.83 -17.44
CA ARG A 363 -38.60 0.64 -17.04
C ARG A 363 -39.55 1.31 -18.02
N TYR A 364 -39.05 2.23 -18.81
CA TYR A 364 -39.81 2.99 -19.81
C TYR A 364 -39.81 2.37 -21.21
N SER A 365 -39.12 1.24 -21.41
CA SER A 365 -39.00 0.53 -22.69
C SER A 365 -39.38 -0.95 -22.58
N GLN A 366 -40.52 -1.26 -21.97
CA GLN A 366 -40.93 -2.66 -21.66
C GLN A 366 -41.27 -3.48 -22.90
N ASP A 367 -41.56 -2.85 -24.06
CA ASP A 367 -41.99 -3.53 -25.27
C ASP A 367 -40.84 -4.08 -26.15
N ILE A 368 -39.59 -3.77 -25.84
CA ILE A 368 -38.43 -4.15 -26.64
C ILE A 368 -37.73 -5.38 -26.01
N HIS A 369 -37.57 -6.44 -26.79
CA HIS A 369 -37.03 -7.74 -26.36
C HIS A 369 -35.50 -7.74 -26.34
N GLY A 370 -34.88 -7.02 -25.38
CA GLY A 370 -33.43 -7.03 -25.18
C GLY A 370 -33.02 -7.71 -23.87
N ILE A 371 -31.82 -8.30 -23.80
CA ILE A 371 -31.29 -8.99 -22.63
C ILE A 371 -30.57 -8.01 -21.68
N GLY A 372 -30.20 -6.82 -22.16
CA GLY A 372 -29.40 -5.84 -21.41
C GLY A 372 -27.93 -6.19 -21.33
N LEU A 373 -27.39 -6.98 -22.26
CA LEU A 373 -25.96 -7.36 -22.30
C LEU A 373 -25.20 -6.74 -23.47
N GLY A 374 -25.87 -6.23 -24.52
CA GLY A 374 -25.21 -5.72 -25.73
C GLY A 374 -24.38 -4.45 -25.48
N LEU A 375 -24.94 -3.44 -24.84
CA LEU A 375 -24.21 -2.20 -24.51
C LEU A 375 -23.07 -2.41 -23.50
N PRO A 376 -23.23 -3.20 -22.41
CA PRO A 376 -22.09 -3.62 -21.57
C PRO A 376 -20.97 -4.31 -22.34
N LEU A 377 -21.31 -5.21 -23.29
CA LEU A 377 -20.32 -5.88 -24.13
C LEU A 377 -19.61 -4.88 -25.05
N ALA A 378 -20.35 -4.00 -25.71
CA ALA A 378 -19.77 -2.95 -26.54
C ALA A 378 -18.79 -2.07 -25.75
N LYS A 379 -19.16 -1.66 -24.53
CA LYS A 379 -18.30 -0.88 -23.65
C LYS A 379 -17.02 -1.64 -23.29
N ALA A 380 -17.13 -2.89 -22.84
CA ALA A 380 -15.97 -3.71 -22.47
C ALA A 380 -14.98 -3.86 -23.65
N ILE A 381 -15.51 -4.10 -24.87
CA ILE A 381 -14.67 -4.22 -26.06
C ILE A 381 -13.96 -2.90 -26.39
N VAL A 382 -14.67 -1.77 -26.36
CA VAL A 382 -14.10 -0.44 -26.61
C VAL A 382 -12.99 -0.12 -25.61
N GLU A 383 -13.20 -0.40 -24.33
CA GLU A 383 -12.22 -0.17 -23.27
C GLU A 383 -10.95 -1.04 -23.42
N ILE A 384 -11.08 -2.30 -23.82
CA ILE A 384 -9.92 -3.18 -24.11
C ILE A 384 -9.14 -2.70 -25.34
N HIS A 385 -9.79 -2.02 -26.28
CA HIS A 385 -9.13 -1.35 -27.40
C HIS A 385 -8.48 -0.01 -27.02
N GLY A 386 -8.53 0.39 -25.74
CA GLY A 386 -7.98 1.66 -25.24
C GLY A 386 -8.85 2.86 -25.58
N GLY A 387 -10.11 2.63 -25.96
CA GLY A 387 -11.08 3.67 -26.25
C GLY A 387 -12.00 3.98 -25.08
N THR A 388 -12.87 4.97 -25.29
CA THR A 388 -13.96 5.32 -24.37
C THR A 388 -15.28 5.37 -25.13
N ILE A 389 -16.38 5.02 -24.46
CA ILE A 389 -17.73 5.14 -25.00
C ILE A 389 -18.52 6.10 -24.13
N SER A 390 -19.22 7.03 -24.76
CA SER A 390 -20.15 7.95 -24.12
C SER A 390 -21.49 7.95 -24.83
N VAL A 391 -22.52 8.45 -24.16
CA VAL A 391 -23.87 8.54 -24.69
C VAL A 391 -24.46 9.90 -24.33
N THR A 392 -25.13 10.49 -25.31
CA THR A 392 -26.02 11.64 -25.12
C THR A 392 -27.39 11.30 -25.73
N SER A 393 -28.44 11.60 -25.00
CA SER A 393 -29.80 11.28 -25.48
C SER A 393 -30.81 12.24 -24.90
N LYS A 394 -31.84 12.50 -25.67
CA LYS A 394 -33.01 13.25 -25.23
C LYS A 394 -34.27 12.50 -25.61
N LEU A 395 -35.18 12.37 -24.65
CA LEU A 395 -36.41 11.61 -24.82
C LEU A 395 -37.23 12.19 -25.97
N GLY A 396 -37.59 11.36 -26.95
CA GLY A 396 -38.32 11.74 -28.16
C GLY A 396 -37.51 12.36 -29.28
N GLU A 397 -36.18 12.60 -29.10
CA GLU A 397 -35.31 13.18 -30.12
C GLU A 397 -34.26 12.19 -30.66
N GLY A 398 -33.95 11.14 -29.88
CA GLY A 398 -33.01 10.10 -30.27
C GLY A 398 -31.81 9.95 -29.32
N THR A 399 -30.84 9.14 -29.76
CA THR A 399 -29.63 8.80 -28.97
C THR A 399 -28.39 8.90 -29.83
N THR A 400 -27.32 9.43 -29.26
CA THR A 400 -26.00 9.51 -29.86
C THR A 400 -24.99 8.76 -28.98
N PHE A 401 -24.40 7.73 -29.55
CA PHE A 401 -23.22 7.04 -28.94
C PHE A 401 -21.95 7.58 -29.61
N THR A 402 -20.96 7.90 -28.78
CA THR A 402 -19.67 8.40 -29.23
C THR A 402 -18.56 7.49 -28.71
N LEU A 403 -17.79 6.93 -29.64
CA LEU A 403 -16.61 6.10 -29.36
C LEU A 403 -15.37 6.94 -29.67
N ASN A 404 -14.44 7.04 -28.70
CA ASN A 404 -13.18 7.75 -28.89
C ASN A 404 -12.02 6.80 -28.68
N PHE A 405 -11.09 6.74 -29.63
CA PHE A 405 -9.85 5.95 -29.55
C PHE A 405 -8.68 6.91 -29.63
N PHE A 406 -7.81 6.88 -28.62
CA PHE A 406 -6.63 7.75 -28.60
C PHE A 406 -5.62 7.31 -29.65
N ASN A 407 -5.17 8.26 -30.47
CA ASN A 407 -4.07 8.05 -31.40
C ASN A 407 -2.77 8.07 -30.57
N LEU A 408 -2.35 6.89 -30.07
CA LEU A 408 -1.02 6.77 -29.48
C LEU A 408 -0.02 6.99 -30.61
N THR A 409 0.61 8.15 -30.66
CA THR A 409 1.87 8.32 -31.41
C THR A 409 2.84 7.33 -30.83
N ASN A 410 3.11 6.22 -31.53
CA ASN A 410 4.27 5.40 -31.27
C ASN A 410 5.49 6.27 -31.55
N GLU A 411 6.13 6.82 -30.49
CA GLU A 411 7.53 7.17 -30.51
C GLU A 411 8.40 5.91 -30.47
#